data_8631e24170ccff2dc077b0975b3b6aa8
#
_entry.id   8631e24170ccff2dc077b0975b3b6aa8
#
_cell.length_a   1.000
_cell.length_b   1.000
_cell.length_c   1.000
_cell.angle_alpha   90.00
_cell.angle_beta   90.00
_cell.angle_gamma   90.00
#
_symmetry.space_group_name_H-M   'P 1'
#
loop_
_entity.id
_entity.type
_entity.pdbx_description
1 polymer ?
#
loop_
_entity_poly.entity_id
_entity_poly.type
_entity_poly.pdbx_seq_one_letter_code
_entity_poly.pdbx_strand_id
1 'polypeptide(L)'
;MITSSSPAVVRYYLALRLTQLRTDCGLTKQQAAQKIGRTGQTVANLEKGFNAPTQSDLEKLLEVYGAAEQFPELRELLPVARKRVPKRSAPIPEDYDLRLNLEVDMARLDILGASLIPGLLQTPDYAAAVFRANPNCSDEEIQQLVDARMERKSIYTRAERPVELHVVLDESVLYRSRGGDEVMRGQLDSLLAVARTPSVDLQVLPLDAGSYLGEGSSWTIMTFPEPLRGHPGLVHLDLLGEARYVDDREMVELYRRAWRHVLGAAASPERSLQRIREARSKYGDQG
;
A
#
# COMPACT_ATOMS: atom_id res chain seq x y z
N MET A 1 21.99 7.25 7.37
CA MET A 1 21.25 8.48 7.74
C MET A 1 19.77 8.30 7.34
N ILE A 2 18.86 8.33 8.33
CA ILE A 2 17.41 8.08 8.17
C ILE A 2 16.68 9.29 7.56
N THR A 3 17.39 10.29 7.12
CA THR A 3 16.87 11.61 6.70
C THR A 3 16.01 11.61 5.44
N SER A 4 15.82 10.47 4.79
CA SER A 4 15.17 10.38 3.49
C SER A 4 13.80 9.67 3.49
N SER A 5 13.30 9.18 4.63
CA SER A 5 11.97 8.55 4.71
C SER A 5 10.88 9.58 5.05
N SER A 6 9.65 9.35 4.56
CA SER A 6 8.53 10.24 4.86
C SER A 6 8.16 10.21 6.34
N PRO A 7 7.66 11.32 6.90
CA PRO A 7 7.21 11.37 8.29
C PRO A 7 6.14 10.32 8.61
N ALA A 8 5.26 10.01 7.66
CA ALA A 8 4.21 9.00 7.83
C ALA A 8 4.79 7.60 8.00
N VAL A 9 5.71 7.20 7.12
CA VAL A 9 6.37 5.89 7.17
C VAL A 9 7.15 5.71 8.48
N VAL A 10 7.93 6.71 8.87
CA VAL A 10 8.72 6.65 10.10
C VAL A 10 7.83 6.59 11.34
N ARG A 11 6.74 7.37 11.35
CA ARG A 11 5.76 7.36 12.45
C ARG A 11 5.06 6.02 12.57
N TYR A 12 4.65 5.46 11.45
CA TYR A 12 4.00 4.15 11.43
C TYR A 12 4.96 3.03 11.86
N TYR A 13 6.20 3.07 11.41
CA TYR A 13 7.23 2.13 11.87
C TYR A 13 7.42 2.17 13.39
N LEU A 14 7.52 3.38 13.99
CA LEU A 14 7.59 3.53 15.45
C LEU A 14 6.36 2.96 16.14
N ALA A 15 5.17 3.18 15.57
CA ALA A 15 3.90 2.65 16.08
C ALA A 15 3.90 1.12 16.11
N LEU A 16 4.30 0.48 15.00
CA LEU A 16 4.42 -0.98 14.91
C LEU A 16 5.41 -1.52 15.93
N ARG A 17 6.58 -0.87 16.04
CA ARG A 17 7.62 -1.31 16.97
C ARG A 17 7.17 -1.25 18.44
N LEU A 18 6.53 -0.16 18.84
CA LEU A 18 5.97 0.01 20.18
C LEU A 18 4.84 -0.99 20.46
N THR A 19 3.96 -1.22 19.49
CA THR A 19 2.89 -2.21 19.60
C THR A 19 3.45 -3.61 19.83
N GLN A 20 4.44 -4.01 19.01
CA GLN A 20 5.09 -5.33 19.15
C GLN A 20 5.71 -5.50 20.54
N LEU A 21 6.54 -4.56 20.96
CA LEU A 21 7.22 -4.62 22.27
C LEU A 21 6.22 -4.69 23.43
N ARG A 22 5.13 -3.92 23.37
CA ARG A 22 4.07 -3.99 24.39
C ARG A 22 3.39 -5.35 24.42
N THR A 23 3.04 -5.90 23.27
CA THR A 23 2.36 -7.20 23.17
C THR A 23 3.25 -8.35 23.61
N ASP A 24 4.52 -8.30 23.28
CA ASP A 24 5.52 -9.29 23.73
C ASP A 24 5.66 -9.33 25.26
N CYS A 25 5.47 -8.17 25.92
CA CYS A 25 5.42 -8.07 27.38
C CYS A 25 4.05 -8.43 27.99
N GLY A 26 3.05 -8.79 27.18
CA GLY A 26 1.69 -9.11 27.64
C GLY A 26 0.93 -7.92 28.26
N LEU A 27 1.35 -6.67 28.02
CA LEU A 27 0.73 -5.48 28.59
C LEU A 27 -0.44 -4.98 27.75
N THR A 28 -1.53 -4.60 28.41
CA THR A 28 -2.59 -3.80 27.76
C THR A 28 -2.13 -2.35 27.56
N LYS A 29 -2.76 -1.63 26.62
CA LYS A 29 -2.51 -0.19 26.39
C LYS A 29 -2.71 0.62 27.67
N GLN A 30 -3.72 0.28 28.46
CA GLN A 30 -4.02 0.94 29.75
C GLN A 30 -2.91 0.74 30.76
N GLN A 31 -2.40 -0.49 30.90
CA GLN A 31 -1.30 -0.80 31.82
C GLN A 31 0.00 -0.10 31.42
N ALA A 32 0.35 -0.10 30.13
CA ALA A 32 1.50 0.62 29.62
C ALA A 32 1.39 2.13 29.88
N ALA A 33 0.23 2.72 29.60
CA ALA A 33 -0.02 4.13 29.84
C ALA A 33 0.12 4.53 31.32
N GLN A 34 -0.43 3.74 32.24
CA GLN A 34 -0.29 3.97 33.67
C GLN A 34 1.16 4.02 34.12
N LYS A 35 2.00 3.09 33.62
CA LYS A 35 3.42 3.01 33.97
C LYS A 35 4.23 4.24 33.55
N ILE A 36 3.81 4.94 32.48
CA ILE A 36 4.49 6.15 32.00
C ILE A 36 3.77 7.45 32.39
N GLY A 37 2.70 7.39 33.19
CA GLY A 37 1.93 8.55 33.61
C GLY A 37 1.09 9.19 32.49
N ARG A 38 0.57 8.38 31.58
CA ARG A 38 -0.26 8.79 30.43
C ARG A 38 -1.64 8.10 30.46
N THR A 39 -2.49 8.45 29.52
CA THR A 39 -3.79 7.79 29.30
C THR A 39 -3.68 6.65 28.31
N GLY A 40 -4.56 5.65 28.42
CA GLY A 40 -4.64 4.57 27.44
C GLY A 40 -4.88 5.07 25.99
N GLN A 41 -5.63 6.17 25.85
CA GLN A 41 -5.84 6.82 24.55
C GLN A 41 -4.52 7.39 23.96
N THR A 42 -3.64 7.92 24.82
CA THR A 42 -2.30 8.37 24.37
C THR A 42 -1.52 7.22 23.75
N VAL A 43 -1.42 6.09 24.44
CA VAL A 43 -0.73 4.90 23.92
C VAL A 43 -1.43 4.37 22.66
N ALA A 44 -2.76 4.34 22.63
CA ALA A 44 -3.51 3.94 21.44
C ALA A 44 -3.22 4.82 20.22
N ASN A 45 -3.11 6.14 20.39
CA ASN A 45 -2.78 7.06 19.31
C ASN A 45 -1.32 6.91 18.83
N LEU A 46 -0.38 6.61 19.74
CA LEU A 46 1.00 6.29 19.37
C LEU A 46 1.07 5.01 18.54
N GLU A 47 0.37 3.96 18.97
CA GLU A 47 0.35 2.65 18.30
C GLU A 47 -0.44 2.63 16.98
N LYS A 48 -1.30 3.62 16.75
CA LYS A 48 -1.96 3.84 15.45
C LYS A 48 -1.13 4.71 14.49
N GLY A 49 0.00 5.24 14.95
CA GLY A 49 0.82 6.15 14.15
C GLY A 49 0.19 7.52 13.91
N PHE A 50 -0.89 7.87 14.63
CA PHE A 50 -1.50 9.21 14.54
C PHE A 50 -0.57 10.30 15.08
N ASN A 51 0.18 9.98 16.14
CA ASN A 51 1.13 10.87 16.75
C ASN A 51 2.50 10.21 16.90
N ALA A 52 3.57 11.01 16.76
CA ALA A 52 4.90 10.57 17.16
C ALA A 52 5.06 10.70 18.69
N PRO A 53 5.74 9.76 19.36
CA PRO A 53 6.03 9.87 20.78
C PRO A 53 6.93 11.09 21.08
N THR A 54 6.83 11.61 22.32
CA THR A 54 7.87 12.49 22.84
C THR A 54 9.12 11.66 23.15
N GLN A 55 10.29 12.32 23.23
CA GLN A 55 11.51 11.60 23.59
C GLN A 55 11.36 10.92 24.97
N SER A 56 10.77 11.61 25.94
CA SER A 56 10.52 11.07 27.28
C SER A 56 9.50 9.92 27.27
N ASP A 57 8.43 10.01 26.45
CA ASP A 57 7.45 8.91 26.36
C ASP A 57 8.09 7.68 25.69
N LEU A 58 8.90 7.88 24.64
CA LEU A 58 9.61 6.79 23.96
C LEU A 58 10.57 6.07 24.96
N GLU A 59 11.38 6.82 25.67
CA GLU A 59 12.32 6.29 26.64
C GLU A 59 11.61 5.46 27.73
N LYS A 60 10.60 6.03 28.37
CA LYS A 60 9.81 5.35 29.40
C LYS A 60 9.08 4.10 28.89
N LEU A 61 8.50 4.16 27.66
CA LEU A 61 7.85 3.00 27.07
C LEU A 61 8.84 1.87 26.81
N LEU A 62 10.03 2.18 26.28
CA LEU A 62 11.06 1.17 26.03
C LEU A 62 11.58 0.55 27.35
N GLU A 63 11.74 1.34 28.41
CA GLU A 63 12.08 0.82 29.75
C GLU A 63 10.99 -0.14 30.25
N VAL A 64 9.71 0.27 30.16
CA VAL A 64 8.55 -0.54 30.57
C VAL A 64 8.45 -1.85 29.78
N TYR A 65 8.86 -1.82 28.51
CA TYR A 65 8.83 -2.98 27.61
C TYR A 65 10.13 -3.82 27.67
N GLY A 66 11.09 -3.46 28.51
CA GLY A 66 12.36 -4.20 28.63
C GLY A 66 13.24 -4.10 27.38
N ALA A 67 13.14 -3.01 26.62
CA ALA A 67 13.82 -2.77 25.36
C ALA A 67 14.60 -1.43 25.36
N ALA A 68 15.11 -1.01 26.53
CA ALA A 68 15.81 0.27 26.71
C ALA A 68 17.04 0.42 25.79
N GLU A 69 17.66 -0.69 25.39
CA GLU A 69 18.82 -0.73 24.48
C GLU A 69 18.47 -0.21 23.07
N GLN A 70 17.18 -0.21 22.67
CA GLN A 70 16.73 0.29 21.37
C GLN A 70 16.52 1.82 21.35
N PHE A 71 16.58 2.48 22.52
CA PHE A 71 16.31 3.90 22.62
C PHE A 71 17.24 4.77 21.73
N PRO A 72 18.57 4.55 21.68
CA PRO A 72 19.44 5.37 20.83
C PRO A 72 19.02 5.33 19.34
N GLU A 73 18.72 4.15 18.83
CA GLU A 73 18.29 3.95 17.42
C GLU A 73 16.93 4.59 17.16
N LEU A 74 15.92 4.29 17.97
CA LEU A 74 14.55 4.79 17.75
C LEU A 74 14.44 6.29 18.01
N ARG A 75 15.26 6.87 18.88
CA ARG A 75 15.33 8.32 19.11
C ARG A 75 15.73 9.08 17.85
N GLU A 76 16.63 8.54 17.03
CA GLU A 76 17.05 9.18 15.77
C GLU A 76 15.92 9.33 14.76
N LEU A 77 14.84 8.56 14.90
CA LEU A 77 13.65 8.64 14.06
C LEU A 77 12.72 9.80 14.43
N LEU A 78 12.75 10.26 15.69
CA LEU A 78 11.79 11.26 16.21
C LEU A 78 11.77 12.58 15.44
N PRO A 79 12.91 13.18 15.03
CA PRO A 79 12.89 14.43 14.28
C PRO A 79 12.13 14.31 12.95
N VAL A 80 12.19 13.16 12.29
CA VAL A 80 11.44 12.90 11.05
C VAL A 80 9.98 12.59 11.38
N ALA A 81 9.71 11.70 12.33
CA ALA A 81 8.36 11.30 12.72
C ALA A 81 7.46 12.48 13.16
N ARG A 82 8.04 13.54 13.70
CA ARG A 82 7.32 14.74 14.18
C ARG A 82 7.00 15.77 13.10
N LYS A 83 7.58 15.64 11.91
CA LYS A 83 7.25 16.56 10.82
C LYS A 83 5.78 16.39 10.43
N ARG A 84 5.18 17.50 9.97
CA ARG A 84 3.78 17.47 9.51
C ARG A 84 3.64 16.61 8.26
N VAL A 85 2.67 15.70 8.26
CA VAL A 85 2.22 15.00 7.05
C VAL A 85 1.22 15.91 6.35
N PRO A 86 1.40 16.25 5.06
CA PRO A 86 0.43 17.04 4.32
C PRO A 86 -0.93 16.34 4.28
N LYS A 87 -2.01 17.09 4.53
CA LYS A 87 -3.37 16.59 4.29
C LYS A 87 -3.71 16.76 2.82
N ARG A 88 -4.36 15.76 2.23
CA ARG A 88 -4.89 15.84 0.86
C ARG A 88 -6.23 16.59 0.85
N SER A 89 -6.49 17.26 -0.26
CA SER A 89 -7.75 18.01 -0.44
C SER A 89 -8.90 17.14 -0.93
N ALA A 90 -8.61 15.98 -1.52
CA ALA A 90 -9.62 15.06 -2.04
C ALA A 90 -10.45 14.44 -0.90
N PRO A 91 -11.73 14.09 -1.13
CA PRO A 91 -12.63 13.44 -0.17
C PRO A 91 -12.25 11.97 0.02
N ILE A 92 -11.10 11.75 0.65
CA ILE A 92 -10.51 10.42 0.86
C ILE A 92 -10.75 10.01 2.31
N PRO A 93 -11.26 8.78 2.59
CA PRO A 93 -11.36 8.25 3.95
C PRO A 93 -10.01 8.24 4.67
N GLU A 94 -10.00 8.48 5.99
CA GLU A 94 -8.76 8.59 6.78
C GLU A 94 -7.86 7.34 6.67
N ASP A 95 -8.46 6.15 6.66
CA ASP A 95 -7.71 4.90 6.50
C ASP A 95 -7.02 4.79 5.14
N TYR A 96 -7.67 5.30 4.09
CA TYR A 96 -7.09 5.33 2.75
C TYR A 96 -6.01 6.41 2.63
N ASP A 97 -6.16 7.56 3.31
CA ASP A 97 -5.14 8.61 3.36
C ASP A 97 -3.85 8.08 4.02
N LEU A 98 -3.96 7.24 5.06
CA LEU A 98 -2.81 6.57 5.65
C LEU A 98 -2.05 5.72 4.61
N ARG A 99 -2.76 4.90 3.80
CA ARG A 99 -2.16 4.13 2.71
C ARG A 99 -1.35 5.01 1.77
N LEU A 100 -1.98 6.08 1.29
CA LEU A 100 -1.36 6.99 0.31
C LEU A 100 -0.10 7.65 0.87
N ASN A 101 -0.08 7.94 2.17
CA ASN A 101 1.07 8.51 2.86
C ASN A 101 2.18 7.48 3.10
N LEU A 102 1.83 6.20 3.27
CA LEU A 102 2.81 5.12 3.40
C LEU A 102 3.41 4.74 2.05
N GLU A 103 2.59 4.59 1.00
CA GLU A 103 3.05 4.21 -0.35
C GLU A 103 4.20 5.07 -0.87
N VAL A 104 4.18 6.38 -0.57
CA VAL A 104 5.14 7.36 -1.12
C VAL A 104 6.60 6.97 -0.89
N ASP A 105 6.90 6.25 0.18
CA ASP A 105 8.28 5.99 0.61
C ASP A 105 8.56 4.51 0.93
N MET A 106 7.68 3.61 0.55
CA MET A 106 7.98 2.19 0.59
C MET A 106 9.12 1.86 -0.38
N ALA A 107 9.89 0.83 -0.07
CA ALA A 107 10.90 0.34 -1.00
C ALA A 107 10.24 -0.40 -2.15
N ARG A 108 9.21 -1.24 -1.85
CA ARG A 108 8.52 -2.05 -2.84
C ARG A 108 7.07 -2.28 -2.47
N LEU A 109 6.23 -2.37 -3.51
CA LEU A 109 4.84 -2.79 -3.43
C LEU A 109 4.64 -4.06 -4.28
N ASP A 110 4.29 -5.16 -3.62
CA ASP A 110 3.87 -6.40 -4.29
C ASP A 110 2.33 -6.40 -4.36
N ILE A 111 1.76 -6.28 -5.55
CA ILE A 111 0.34 -5.99 -5.76
C ILE A 111 -0.35 -7.13 -6.53
N LEU A 112 -1.35 -7.76 -5.93
CA LEU A 112 -2.28 -8.64 -6.63
C LEU A 112 -3.54 -7.86 -7.00
N GLY A 113 -3.77 -7.67 -8.30
CA GLY A 113 -4.99 -7.10 -8.86
C GLY A 113 -5.96 -8.21 -9.29
N ALA A 114 -6.78 -8.71 -8.37
CA ALA A 114 -7.69 -9.83 -8.62
C ALA A 114 -9.03 -9.39 -9.26
N SER A 115 -9.51 -8.19 -8.98
CA SER A 115 -10.82 -7.72 -9.44
C SER A 115 -10.79 -6.42 -10.23
N LEU A 116 -9.75 -5.64 -10.05
CA LEU A 116 -9.53 -4.33 -10.70
C LEU A 116 -8.05 -4.19 -11.10
N ILE A 117 -7.80 -3.42 -12.14
CA ILE A 117 -6.46 -2.91 -12.39
C ILE A 117 -6.09 -2.01 -11.20
N PRO A 118 -4.91 -2.23 -10.55
CA PRO A 118 -4.50 -1.45 -9.39
C PRO A 118 -4.47 0.06 -9.67
N GLY A 119 -4.91 0.86 -8.69
CA GLY A 119 -5.07 2.30 -8.85
C GLY A 119 -3.83 3.04 -9.35
N LEU A 120 -2.62 2.56 -9.02
CA LEU A 120 -1.35 3.12 -9.51
C LEU A 120 -1.15 2.95 -11.04
N LEU A 121 -1.82 1.96 -11.65
CA LEU A 121 -1.71 1.66 -13.09
C LEU A 121 -2.92 2.13 -13.90
N GLN A 122 -3.96 2.70 -13.26
CA GLN A 122 -5.17 3.15 -13.95
C GLN A 122 -4.92 4.41 -14.77
N THR A 123 -5.60 4.51 -15.93
CA THR A 123 -5.75 5.76 -16.66
C THR A 123 -6.81 6.66 -16.01
N PRO A 124 -6.87 7.98 -16.30
CA PRO A 124 -7.92 8.85 -15.79
C PRO A 124 -9.33 8.33 -16.10
N ASP A 125 -9.58 7.91 -17.34
CA ASP A 125 -10.90 7.47 -17.80
C ASP A 125 -11.34 6.16 -17.14
N TYR A 126 -10.41 5.21 -16.98
CA TYR A 126 -10.67 3.97 -16.25
C TYR A 126 -10.94 4.26 -14.77
N ALA A 127 -10.16 5.14 -14.14
CA ALA A 127 -10.38 5.54 -12.75
C ALA A 127 -11.75 6.22 -12.57
N ALA A 128 -12.13 7.12 -13.47
CA ALA A 128 -13.44 7.76 -13.47
C ALA A 128 -14.56 6.72 -13.62
N ALA A 129 -14.43 5.75 -14.52
CA ALA A 129 -15.41 4.67 -14.67
C ALA A 129 -15.55 3.81 -13.41
N VAL A 130 -14.45 3.56 -12.69
CA VAL A 130 -14.48 2.85 -11.41
C VAL A 130 -15.20 3.68 -10.34
N PHE A 131 -14.91 4.99 -10.23
CA PHE A 131 -15.54 5.85 -9.23
C PHE A 131 -17.03 6.08 -9.49
N ARG A 132 -17.46 6.17 -10.76
CA ARG A 132 -18.88 6.26 -11.15
C ARG A 132 -19.72 5.06 -10.71
N ALA A 133 -19.12 3.94 -10.35
CA ALA A 133 -19.84 2.81 -9.78
C ALA A 133 -20.45 3.13 -8.40
N ASN A 134 -19.96 4.17 -7.71
CA ASN A 134 -20.60 4.70 -6.51
C ASN A 134 -21.65 5.78 -6.89
N PRO A 135 -22.94 5.49 -6.75
CA PRO A 135 -24.01 6.44 -7.15
C PRO A 135 -24.07 7.71 -6.30
N ASN A 136 -23.36 7.72 -5.15
CA ASN A 136 -23.35 8.86 -4.24
C ASN A 136 -22.21 9.86 -4.53
N CYS A 137 -21.32 9.58 -5.48
CA CYS A 137 -20.26 10.50 -5.87
C CYS A 137 -20.77 11.46 -6.96
N SER A 138 -20.59 12.75 -6.75
CA SER A 138 -20.79 13.78 -7.77
C SER A 138 -19.66 13.74 -8.83
N ASP A 139 -19.91 14.32 -10.01
CA ASP A 139 -18.87 14.42 -11.05
C ASP A 139 -17.65 15.22 -10.57
N GLU A 140 -17.85 16.24 -9.74
CA GLU A 140 -16.75 17.04 -9.15
C GLU A 140 -15.91 16.22 -8.18
N GLU A 141 -16.54 15.42 -7.31
CA GLU A 141 -15.83 14.50 -6.40
C GLU A 141 -15.08 13.43 -7.19
N ILE A 142 -15.67 12.89 -8.25
CA ILE A 142 -15.01 11.93 -9.13
C ILE A 142 -13.75 12.55 -9.74
N GLN A 143 -13.81 13.79 -10.24
CA GLN A 143 -12.64 14.47 -10.80
C GLN A 143 -11.54 14.65 -9.76
N GLN A 144 -11.88 15.09 -8.54
CA GLN A 144 -10.92 15.22 -7.43
C GLN A 144 -10.27 13.88 -7.07
N LEU A 145 -11.02 12.78 -7.06
CA LEU A 145 -10.52 11.44 -6.79
C LEU A 145 -9.61 10.94 -7.92
N VAL A 146 -9.95 11.25 -9.17
CA VAL A 146 -9.11 10.93 -10.35
C VAL A 146 -7.80 11.68 -10.27
N ASP A 147 -7.82 12.98 -10.01
CA ASP A 147 -6.62 13.82 -9.92
C ASP A 147 -5.69 13.30 -8.81
N ALA A 148 -6.25 13.06 -7.62
CA ALA A 148 -5.50 12.47 -6.49
C ALA A 148 -4.91 11.09 -6.83
N ARG A 149 -5.59 10.29 -7.66
CA ARG A 149 -5.09 9.00 -8.13
C ARG A 149 -3.95 9.14 -9.13
N MET A 150 -4.05 10.10 -10.05
CA MET A 150 -3.01 10.35 -11.04
C MET A 150 -1.71 10.89 -10.41
N GLU A 151 -1.81 11.77 -9.41
CA GLU A 151 -0.65 12.28 -8.66
C GLU A 151 0.20 11.16 -8.05
N ARG A 152 -0.42 10.04 -7.65
CA ARG A 152 0.27 8.88 -7.05
C ARG A 152 1.26 8.21 -7.99
N LYS A 153 1.10 8.33 -9.31
CA LYS A 153 2.02 7.70 -10.27
C LYS A 153 3.45 8.20 -10.14
N SER A 154 3.63 9.38 -9.58
CA SER A 154 4.95 9.94 -9.30
C SER A 154 5.82 9.07 -8.41
N ILE A 155 5.24 8.20 -7.56
CA ILE A 155 6.03 7.37 -6.64
C ILE A 155 6.94 6.36 -7.35
N TYR A 156 6.54 5.83 -8.49
CA TYR A 156 7.32 4.86 -9.27
C TYR A 156 7.96 5.45 -10.52
N THR A 157 7.57 6.70 -10.92
CA THR A 157 8.13 7.36 -12.11
C THR A 157 9.23 8.37 -11.76
N ARG A 158 9.37 8.76 -10.49
CA ARG A 158 10.40 9.72 -10.05
C ARG A 158 11.80 9.16 -10.28
N ALA A 159 12.76 10.06 -10.59
CA ALA A 159 14.14 9.69 -10.87
C ALA A 159 14.90 9.20 -9.62
N GLU A 160 14.59 9.80 -8.45
CA GLU A 160 15.28 9.46 -7.20
C GLU A 160 14.44 8.47 -6.38
N ARG A 161 15.00 7.32 -6.10
CA ARG A 161 14.40 6.26 -5.29
C ARG A 161 12.94 5.96 -5.66
N PRO A 162 12.68 5.57 -6.92
CA PRO A 162 11.35 5.12 -7.30
C PRO A 162 10.92 3.94 -6.42
N VAL A 163 9.64 3.86 -6.10
CA VAL A 163 9.09 2.67 -5.46
C VAL A 163 9.04 1.55 -6.48
N GLU A 164 9.60 0.40 -6.14
CA GLU A 164 9.50 -0.79 -7.00
C GLU A 164 8.06 -1.35 -6.96
N LEU A 165 7.46 -1.52 -8.11
CA LEU A 165 6.14 -2.12 -8.25
C LEU A 165 6.27 -3.51 -8.86
N HIS A 166 5.92 -4.53 -8.11
CA HIS A 166 5.74 -5.88 -8.63
C HIS A 166 4.24 -6.15 -8.67
N VAL A 167 3.68 -6.26 -9.86
CA VAL A 167 2.23 -6.34 -10.06
C VAL A 167 1.87 -7.63 -10.79
N VAL A 168 0.98 -8.40 -10.20
CA VAL A 168 0.32 -9.52 -10.89
C VAL A 168 -1.16 -9.19 -11.05
N LEU A 169 -1.62 -9.18 -12.29
CA LEU A 169 -3.03 -9.01 -12.64
C LEU A 169 -3.67 -10.36 -12.88
N ASP A 170 -4.77 -10.66 -12.23
CA ASP A 170 -5.64 -11.73 -12.67
C ASP A 170 -6.12 -11.43 -14.10
N GLU A 171 -6.02 -12.40 -15.00
CA GLU A 171 -6.33 -12.18 -16.41
C GLU A 171 -7.78 -11.70 -16.64
N SER A 172 -8.71 -12.06 -15.75
CA SER A 172 -10.11 -11.62 -15.83
C SER A 172 -10.29 -10.11 -15.81
N VAL A 173 -9.37 -9.36 -15.17
CA VAL A 173 -9.46 -7.89 -15.12
C VAL A 173 -9.24 -7.24 -16.49
N LEU A 174 -8.56 -7.93 -17.41
CA LEU A 174 -8.31 -7.46 -18.77
C LEU A 174 -9.56 -7.54 -19.65
N TYR A 175 -10.52 -8.38 -19.27
CA TYR A 175 -11.73 -8.65 -20.04
C TYR A 175 -13.01 -8.07 -19.44
N ARG A 176 -12.99 -7.68 -18.16
CA ARG A 176 -14.14 -7.02 -17.55
C ARG A 176 -14.19 -5.56 -17.98
N SER A 177 -15.06 -5.25 -18.95
CA SER A 177 -15.21 -3.89 -19.46
C SER A 177 -15.65 -2.92 -18.39
N ARG A 178 -14.95 -1.78 -18.32
CA ARG A 178 -15.25 -0.63 -17.45
C ARG A 178 -15.10 0.65 -18.27
N GLY A 179 -16.18 1.42 -18.33
CA GLY A 179 -16.20 2.66 -19.11
C GLY A 179 -16.34 2.47 -20.63
N GLY A 180 -16.54 1.23 -21.10
CA GLY A 180 -16.67 0.91 -22.53
C GLY A 180 -15.34 0.59 -23.21
N ASP A 181 -15.42 0.26 -24.50
CA ASP A 181 -14.29 -0.30 -25.26
C ASP A 181 -13.14 0.69 -25.42
N GLU A 182 -13.42 1.95 -25.64
CA GLU A 182 -12.40 3.00 -25.80
C GLU A 182 -11.58 3.16 -24.50
N VAL A 183 -12.25 3.21 -23.33
CA VAL A 183 -11.60 3.30 -22.03
C VAL A 183 -10.74 2.06 -21.76
N MET A 184 -11.25 0.87 -22.04
CA MET A 184 -10.52 -0.37 -21.88
C MET A 184 -9.30 -0.44 -22.80
N ARG A 185 -9.45 -0.05 -24.06
CA ARG A 185 -8.33 0.02 -25.01
C ARG A 185 -7.23 0.94 -24.52
N GLY A 186 -7.57 2.19 -24.14
CA GLY A 186 -6.61 3.15 -23.58
C GLY A 186 -5.94 2.65 -22.30
N GLN A 187 -6.68 1.94 -21.45
CA GLN A 187 -6.14 1.34 -20.25
C GLN A 187 -5.13 0.22 -20.54
N LEU A 188 -5.43 -0.66 -21.48
CA LEU A 188 -4.54 -1.77 -21.86
C LEU A 188 -3.30 -1.26 -22.59
N ASP A 189 -3.41 -0.23 -23.43
CA ASP A 189 -2.27 0.46 -24.05
C ASP A 189 -1.38 1.11 -22.96
N SER A 190 -1.99 1.69 -21.92
CA SER A 190 -1.24 2.23 -20.77
C SER A 190 -0.49 1.14 -20.00
N LEU A 191 -1.06 -0.06 -19.82
CA LEU A 191 -0.36 -1.19 -19.18
C LEU A 191 0.86 -1.62 -20.01
N LEU A 192 0.74 -1.71 -21.33
CA LEU A 192 1.85 -2.03 -22.23
C LEU A 192 2.96 -0.98 -22.19
N ALA A 193 2.61 0.28 -21.99
CA ALA A 193 3.58 1.37 -21.86
C ALA A 193 4.28 1.32 -20.49
N VAL A 194 3.53 1.15 -19.41
CA VAL A 194 4.05 1.17 -18.05
C VAL A 194 4.97 -0.03 -17.76
N ALA A 195 4.73 -1.17 -18.38
CA ALA A 195 5.60 -2.34 -18.30
C ALA A 195 7.02 -2.12 -18.85
N ARG A 196 7.28 -0.98 -19.50
CA ARG A 196 8.64 -0.57 -19.94
C ARG A 196 9.36 0.30 -18.91
N THR A 197 8.68 0.67 -17.83
CA THR A 197 9.26 1.48 -16.75
C THR A 197 10.16 0.60 -15.91
N PRO A 198 11.44 0.94 -15.69
CA PRO A 198 12.39 0.08 -14.99
C PRO A 198 12.00 -0.31 -13.56
N SER A 199 11.19 0.50 -12.89
CA SER A 199 10.67 0.26 -11.54
C SER A 199 9.39 -0.57 -11.51
N VAL A 200 8.92 -1.12 -12.65
CA VAL A 200 7.65 -1.84 -12.73
C VAL A 200 7.84 -3.22 -13.36
N ASP A 201 7.59 -4.24 -12.57
CA ASP A 201 7.44 -5.61 -13.03
C ASP A 201 5.96 -5.95 -13.13
N LEU A 202 5.46 -6.21 -14.34
CA LEU A 202 4.06 -6.50 -14.62
C LEU A 202 3.90 -7.90 -15.19
N GLN A 203 3.13 -8.73 -14.49
CA GLN A 203 2.77 -10.08 -14.94
C GLN A 203 1.26 -10.28 -14.91
N VAL A 204 0.79 -11.27 -15.66
CA VAL A 204 -0.62 -11.70 -15.72
C VAL A 204 -0.71 -13.12 -15.19
N LEU A 205 -1.63 -13.34 -14.26
CA LEU A 205 -2.01 -14.66 -13.78
C LEU A 205 -3.07 -15.23 -14.74
N PRO A 206 -2.76 -16.28 -15.51
CA PRO A 206 -3.68 -16.82 -16.51
C PRO A 206 -4.96 -17.35 -15.90
N LEU A 207 -6.07 -17.34 -16.66
CA LEU A 207 -7.35 -17.94 -16.25
C LEU A 207 -7.26 -19.45 -15.99
N ASP A 208 -6.31 -20.11 -16.62
CA ASP A 208 -6.05 -21.54 -16.48
C ASP A 208 -4.96 -21.87 -15.43
N ALA A 209 -4.52 -20.89 -14.64
CA ALA A 209 -3.52 -21.09 -13.59
C ALA A 209 -4.02 -21.98 -12.42
N GLY A 210 -5.32 -22.25 -12.34
CA GLY A 210 -5.94 -22.95 -11.22
C GLY A 210 -6.08 -22.06 -9.98
N SER A 211 -6.46 -22.69 -8.85
CA SER A 211 -6.64 -21.97 -7.59
C SER A 211 -5.30 -21.60 -6.94
N TYR A 212 -5.26 -20.45 -6.30
CA TYR A 212 -4.09 -19.93 -5.61
C TYR A 212 -4.43 -19.41 -4.21
N LEU A 213 -3.45 -19.37 -3.34
CA LEU A 213 -3.63 -18.86 -1.98
C LEU A 213 -3.92 -17.36 -2.01
N GLY A 214 -5.04 -16.95 -1.39
CA GLY A 214 -5.50 -15.55 -1.39
C GLY A 214 -6.41 -15.20 -2.57
N GLU A 215 -6.89 -16.21 -3.33
CA GLU A 215 -7.89 -16.04 -4.37
C GLU A 215 -9.14 -15.32 -3.85
N GLY A 216 -9.73 -14.48 -4.69
CA GLY A 216 -10.96 -13.73 -4.38
C GLY A 216 -10.75 -12.37 -3.72
N SER A 217 -9.51 -11.96 -3.40
CA SER A 217 -9.21 -10.63 -2.87
C SER A 217 -8.02 -10.00 -3.57
N SER A 218 -8.10 -8.66 -3.74
CA SER A 218 -6.91 -7.86 -4.12
C SER A 218 -6.19 -7.41 -2.85
N TRP A 219 -4.86 -7.44 -2.89
CA TRP A 219 -4.04 -7.00 -1.76
C TRP A 219 -2.70 -6.45 -2.21
N THR A 220 -2.07 -5.68 -1.33
CA THR A 220 -0.76 -5.08 -1.55
C THR A 220 0.13 -5.37 -0.34
N ILE A 221 1.28 -6.00 -0.55
CA ILE A 221 2.34 -6.07 0.46
C ILE A 221 3.24 -4.86 0.29
N MET A 222 3.40 -4.08 1.35
CA MET A 222 4.25 -2.91 1.41
C MET A 222 5.53 -3.26 2.15
N THR A 223 6.69 -3.12 1.50
CA THR A 223 8.00 -3.39 2.09
C THR A 223 8.66 -2.07 2.50
N PHE A 224 9.04 -1.97 3.77
CA PHE A 224 9.72 -0.79 4.29
C PHE A 224 11.10 -0.58 3.66
N PRO A 225 11.54 0.69 3.49
CA PRO A 225 12.88 1.00 3.04
C PRO A 225 13.94 0.73 4.12
N GLU A 226 15.21 0.60 3.72
CA GLU A 226 16.32 0.73 4.66
C GLU A 226 16.32 2.13 5.31
N PRO A 227 16.57 2.25 6.58
CA PRO A 227 16.98 1.26 7.59
C PRO A 227 15.80 0.65 8.38
N LEU A 228 14.54 0.78 7.92
CA LEU A 228 13.34 0.32 8.63
C LEU A 228 13.02 -1.17 8.40
N ARG A 229 14.02 -1.98 8.05
CA ARG A 229 13.84 -3.40 7.69
C ARG A 229 13.53 -4.36 8.85
N GLY A 230 13.49 -3.91 10.08
CA GLY A 230 13.24 -4.79 11.25
C GLY A 230 11.82 -5.39 11.29
N HIS A 231 10.92 -4.96 10.42
CA HIS A 231 9.55 -5.44 10.30
C HIS A 231 9.31 -6.12 8.93
N PRO A 232 8.53 -7.23 8.89
CA PRO A 232 8.31 -8.00 7.65
C PRO A 232 7.53 -7.23 6.59
N GLY A 233 6.98 -6.07 6.89
CA GLY A 233 6.15 -5.28 6.01
C GLY A 233 4.75 -5.10 6.55
N LEU A 234 3.86 -4.67 5.67
CA LEU A 234 2.48 -4.32 5.92
C LEU A 234 1.63 -4.84 4.76
N VAL A 235 0.50 -5.45 5.04
CA VAL A 235 -0.47 -5.83 3.99
C VAL A 235 -1.66 -4.89 4.03
N HIS A 236 -2.00 -4.37 2.88
CA HIS A 236 -3.21 -3.56 2.67
C HIS A 236 -4.24 -4.36 1.87
N LEU A 237 -5.48 -4.31 2.34
CA LEU A 237 -6.66 -4.90 1.71
C LEU A 237 -7.68 -3.79 1.45
N ASP A 238 -8.16 -3.69 0.20
CA ASP A 238 -9.28 -2.84 -0.15
C ASP A 238 -10.59 -3.61 0.10
N LEU A 239 -11.39 -3.16 1.06
CA LEU A 239 -12.72 -3.70 1.35
C LEU A 239 -13.80 -2.68 0.99
N LEU A 240 -15.04 -3.13 0.88
CA LEU A 240 -16.15 -2.21 0.64
C LEU A 240 -16.36 -1.30 1.85
N GLY A 241 -16.06 -0.01 1.65
CA GLY A 241 -16.25 1.03 2.68
C GLY A 241 -15.11 1.18 3.68
N GLU A 242 -14.08 0.32 3.65
CA GLU A 242 -12.93 0.43 4.55
C GLU A 242 -11.62 -0.07 3.92
N ALA A 243 -10.50 0.42 4.43
CA ALA A 243 -9.18 -0.11 4.15
C ALA A 243 -8.67 -0.89 5.37
N ARG A 244 -8.26 -2.14 5.19
CA ARG A 244 -7.71 -2.95 6.27
C ARG A 244 -6.20 -3.09 6.14
N TYR A 245 -5.50 -2.85 7.25
CA TYR A 245 -4.06 -3.06 7.36
C TYR A 245 -3.78 -4.27 8.24
N VAL A 246 -2.89 -5.13 7.76
CA VAL A 246 -2.41 -6.31 8.48
C VAL A 246 -0.91 -6.15 8.66
N ASP A 247 -0.49 -6.03 9.91
CA ASP A 247 0.89 -5.81 10.33
C ASP A 247 1.40 -6.92 11.27
N ASP A 248 0.52 -7.87 11.60
CA ASP A 248 0.91 -9.06 12.33
C ASP A 248 1.95 -9.86 11.53
N ARG A 249 3.08 -10.21 12.17
CA ARG A 249 4.21 -10.87 11.52
C ARG A 249 3.83 -12.17 10.83
N GLU A 250 3.04 -13.02 11.47
CA GLU A 250 2.66 -14.34 10.93
C GLU A 250 1.74 -14.18 9.72
N MET A 251 0.80 -13.25 9.81
CA MET A 251 -0.11 -12.92 8.72
C MET A 251 0.62 -12.29 7.54
N VAL A 252 1.54 -11.35 7.76
CA VAL A 252 2.35 -10.77 6.68
C VAL A 252 3.18 -11.86 5.99
N GLU A 253 3.77 -12.78 6.75
CA GLU A 253 4.51 -13.91 6.17
C GLU A 253 3.59 -14.88 5.40
N LEU A 254 2.33 -15.04 5.82
CA LEU A 254 1.32 -15.81 5.06
C LEU A 254 1.07 -15.16 3.69
N TYR A 255 0.86 -13.82 3.64
CA TYR A 255 0.70 -13.10 2.37
C TYR A 255 1.96 -13.14 1.51
N ARG A 256 3.16 -13.11 2.10
CA ARG A 256 4.41 -13.29 1.35
C ARG A 256 4.53 -14.70 0.75
N ARG A 257 4.05 -15.74 1.44
CA ARG A 257 3.96 -17.10 0.86
C ARG A 257 2.95 -17.14 -0.28
N ALA A 258 1.78 -16.53 -0.09
CA ALA A 258 0.77 -16.40 -1.15
C ALA A 258 1.34 -15.69 -2.38
N TRP A 259 2.06 -14.59 -2.18
CA TRP A 259 2.72 -13.86 -3.26
C TRP A 259 3.70 -14.72 -4.07
N ARG A 260 4.56 -15.48 -3.39
CA ARG A 260 5.49 -16.40 -4.08
C ARG A 260 4.75 -17.46 -4.91
N HIS A 261 3.61 -17.94 -4.42
CA HIS A 261 2.78 -18.89 -5.14
C HIS A 261 2.15 -18.24 -6.38
N VAL A 262 1.59 -17.05 -6.23
CA VAL A 262 1.01 -16.27 -7.33
C VAL A 262 2.06 -15.95 -8.41
N LEU A 263 3.26 -15.53 -8.01
CA LEU A 263 4.37 -15.27 -8.95
C LEU A 263 4.79 -16.53 -9.71
N GLY A 264 4.83 -17.69 -9.04
CA GLY A 264 5.16 -18.98 -9.67
C GLY A 264 4.12 -19.45 -10.67
N ALA A 265 2.85 -19.05 -10.51
CA ALA A 265 1.74 -19.38 -11.41
C ALA A 265 1.54 -18.32 -12.53
N ALA A 266 2.07 -17.10 -12.35
CA ALA A 266 1.94 -16.05 -13.33
C ALA A 266 2.72 -16.34 -14.62
N ALA A 267 2.22 -15.84 -15.74
CA ALA A 267 2.93 -15.90 -17.02
C ALA A 267 4.26 -15.11 -16.95
N SER A 268 5.24 -15.50 -17.77
CA SER A 268 6.46 -14.69 -17.88
C SER A 268 6.15 -13.26 -18.32
N PRO A 269 7.03 -12.28 -18.08
CA PRO A 269 6.81 -10.91 -18.52
C PRO A 269 6.42 -10.79 -20.00
N GLU A 270 7.11 -11.51 -20.89
CA GLU A 270 6.85 -11.48 -22.34
C GLU A 270 5.45 -12.05 -22.68
N ARG A 271 5.10 -13.18 -22.06
CA ARG A 271 3.77 -13.80 -22.23
C ARG A 271 2.68 -12.92 -21.65
N SER A 272 2.95 -12.24 -20.55
CA SER A 272 2.01 -11.29 -19.94
C SER A 272 1.71 -10.12 -20.88
N LEU A 273 2.73 -9.55 -21.51
CA LEU A 273 2.54 -8.50 -22.52
C LEU A 273 1.76 -9.02 -23.74
N GLN A 274 1.97 -10.26 -24.13
CA GLN A 274 1.19 -10.87 -25.22
C GLN A 274 -0.28 -10.99 -24.82
N ARG A 275 -0.61 -11.50 -23.62
CA ARG A 275 -1.99 -11.59 -23.12
C ARG A 275 -2.68 -10.24 -23.04
N ILE A 276 -1.96 -9.19 -22.62
CA ILE A 276 -2.50 -7.82 -22.60
C ILE A 276 -2.82 -7.36 -24.04
N ARG A 277 -1.96 -7.63 -25.05
CA ARG A 277 -2.24 -7.30 -26.46
C ARG A 277 -3.45 -8.07 -27.02
N GLU A 278 -3.56 -9.36 -26.67
CA GLU A 278 -4.70 -10.20 -27.07
C GLU A 278 -6.02 -9.67 -26.47
N ALA A 279 -6.01 -9.30 -25.20
CA ALA A 279 -7.16 -8.68 -24.55
C ALA A 279 -7.51 -7.33 -25.20
N ARG A 280 -6.49 -6.50 -25.50
CA ARG A 280 -6.67 -5.20 -26.16
C ARG A 280 -7.32 -5.33 -27.54
N SER A 281 -6.98 -6.37 -28.31
CA SER A 281 -7.56 -6.58 -29.65
C SER A 281 -9.07 -6.88 -29.63
N LYS A 282 -9.62 -7.32 -28.48
CA LYS A 282 -11.08 -7.54 -28.32
C LYS A 282 -11.87 -6.24 -28.17
N TYR A 283 -11.21 -5.18 -27.77
CA TYR A 283 -11.78 -3.82 -27.73
C TYR A 283 -11.42 -3.11 -29.04
N GLY A 284 -12.03 -3.56 -30.16
CA GLY A 284 -11.66 -3.19 -31.51
C GLY A 284 -11.74 -1.69 -31.80
N ASP A 285 -11.04 -1.25 -32.87
CA ASP A 285 -11.31 0.04 -33.49
C ASP A 285 -12.70 -0.05 -34.09
N GLN A 286 -13.70 0.47 -33.41
CA GLN A 286 -15.00 0.76 -34.04
C GLN A 286 -14.74 1.90 -35.00
N GLY A 287 -14.53 1.52 -36.27
CA GLY A 287 -14.40 2.47 -37.39
C GLY A 287 -15.67 3.27 -37.61
#